data_64ada4367abacf8bf29672ed0790d5df
#
_entry.id   64ada4367abacf8bf29672ed0790d5df
#
_cell.length_a   1.000
_cell.length_b   1.000
_cell.length_c   1.000
_cell.angle_alpha   90.00
_cell.angle_beta   90.00
_cell.angle_gamma   90.00
#
_symmetry.space_group_name_H-M   'P 1'
#
loop_
_entity.id
_entity.type
_entity.pdbx_description
1 polymer ?
#
loop_
_entity_poly.entity_id
_entity_poly.type
_entity_poly.pdbx_seq_one_letter_code
_entity_poly.pdbx_strand_id
1 'polypeptide(L)'
;RIKTVLKEHIDFQKSEHYGTVAAWIIATYFHRCFYAFPYLFFFGKKQTAKSRGLEILERLALNAVKVKGTSVASFVDTVDGLRGAFLTDQAESLGDIKNTEIVGYHADSYTVGGGKRRIVQIVNGARKVLTFESYSPKAYAAQKELDEDLRDRCIIISMIRTDKEVPYPASHLLIWGELRNDLYRLLLTQWQEVQKIYPDTGKGMSMRIRELWRP
;
A
#
# COMPACT_ATOMS: atom_id res chain seq x y z
N ARG A 1 18.41 0.44 -8.41
CA ARG A 1 18.45 1.71 -7.68
C ARG A 1 17.55 1.65 -6.44
N ILE A 2 16.22 1.36 -6.51
CA ILE A 2 15.31 1.30 -5.33
C ILE A 2 15.82 0.31 -4.29
N LYS A 3 16.18 -0.93 -4.71
CA LYS A 3 16.72 -1.95 -3.81
C LYS A 3 18.01 -1.50 -3.10
N THR A 4 18.85 -0.72 -3.76
CA THR A 4 20.07 -0.16 -3.19
C THR A 4 19.73 0.85 -2.09
N VAL A 5 18.85 1.81 -2.38
CA VAL A 5 18.41 2.83 -1.42
C VAL A 5 17.68 2.20 -0.22
N LEU A 6 16.88 1.14 -0.42
CA LEU A 6 16.30 0.38 0.68
C LEU A 6 17.38 -0.19 1.60
N LYS A 7 18.44 -0.79 1.05
CA LYS A 7 19.57 -1.35 1.83
C LYS A 7 20.36 -0.30 2.61
N GLU A 8 20.38 0.92 2.11
CA GLU A 8 21.07 2.05 2.77
C GLU A 8 20.28 2.57 3.98
N HIS A 9 18.95 2.54 3.94
CA HIS A 9 18.13 3.22 4.92
C HIS A 9 17.32 2.31 5.85
N ILE A 10 17.20 1.00 5.56
CA ILE A 10 16.49 0.06 6.40
C ILE A 10 17.19 -1.30 6.38
N ASP A 11 17.18 -1.99 7.51
CA ASP A 11 17.73 -3.34 7.62
C ASP A 11 16.60 -4.36 7.72
N PHE A 12 16.41 -5.13 6.64
CA PHE A 12 15.49 -6.26 6.62
C PHE A 12 16.24 -7.55 6.95
N GLN A 13 15.67 -8.37 7.82
CA GLN A 13 16.24 -9.66 8.21
C GLN A 13 16.48 -10.60 7.03
N LYS A 14 15.55 -10.60 6.09
CA LYS A 14 15.63 -11.45 4.91
C LYS A 14 15.97 -10.62 3.67
N SER A 15 16.95 -11.08 2.93
CA SER A 15 17.42 -10.37 1.73
C SER A 15 16.35 -10.24 0.64
N GLU A 16 15.41 -11.20 0.57
CA GLU A 16 14.28 -11.17 -0.35
C GLU A 16 13.33 -9.99 -0.11
N HIS A 17 13.18 -9.52 1.14
CA HIS A 17 12.30 -8.40 1.47
C HIS A 17 12.69 -7.11 0.72
N TYR A 18 13.97 -6.88 0.45
CA TYR A 18 14.40 -5.72 -0.36
C TYR A 18 13.85 -5.80 -1.79
N GLY A 19 13.81 -7.00 -2.38
CA GLY A 19 13.23 -7.22 -3.70
C GLY A 19 11.72 -7.03 -3.68
N THR A 20 11.05 -7.63 -2.71
CA THR A 20 9.60 -7.58 -2.53
C THR A 20 9.11 -6.14 -2.34
N VAL A 21 9.72 -5.38 -1.42
CA VAL A 21 9.34 -3.97 -1.18
C VAL A 21 9.64 -3.10 -2.40
N ALA A 22 10.78 -3.31 -3.08
CA ALA A 22 11.10 -2.58 -4.30
C ALA A 22 10.08 -2.86 -5.43
N ALA A 23 9.70 -4.12 -5.63
CA ALA A 23 8.68 -4.52 -6.60
C ALA A 23 7.30 -3.91 -6.24
N TRP A 24 6.92 -3.93 -4.96
CA TRP A 24 5.69 -3.32 -4.49
C TRP A 24 5.65 -1.80 -4.77
N ILE A 25 6.75 -1.08 -4.50
CA ILE A 25 6.87 0.36 -4.82
C ILE A 25 6.63 0.60 -6.32
N ILE A 26 7.30 -0.17 -7.19
CA ILE A 26 7.11 -0.06 -8.64
C ILE A 26 5.66 -0.36 -9.01
N ALA A 27 5.08 -1.44 -8.49
CA ALA A 27 3.72 -1.84 -8.78
C ALA A 27 2.67 -0.79 -8.39
N THR A 28 2.93 0.06 -7.36
CA THR A 28 2.01 1.16 -7.01
C THR A 28 1.74 2.11 -8.17
N TYR A 29 2.70 2.33 -9.06
CA TYR A 29 2.54 3.18 -10.26
C TYR A 29 1.62 2.54 -11.30
N PHE A 30 1.53 1.21 -11.29
CA PHE A 30 0.70 0.43 -12.21
C PHE A 30 -0.59 -0.11 -11.59
N HIS A 31 -0.91 0.24 -10.33
CA HIS A 31 -2.02 -0.37 -9.59
C HIS A 31 -3.35 -0.34 -10.35
N ARG A 32 -3.57 0.69 -11.19
CA ARG A 32 -4.78 0.79 -12.01
C ARG A 32 -4.84 -0.19 -13.18
N CYS A 33 -3.73 -0.83 -13.51
CA CYS A 33 -3.69 -1.91 -14.50
C CYS A 33 -4.15 -3.26 -13.88
N PHE A 34 -4.28 -3.35 -12.55
CA PHE A 34 -4.52 -4.59 -11.83
C PHE A 34 -5.93 -4.63 -11.25
N TYR A 35 -6.54 -5.81 -11.26
CA TYR A 35 -7.86 -6.03 -10.63
C TYR A 35 -7.78 -6.04 -9.09
N ALA A 36 -6.72 -6.59 -8.53
CA ALA A 36 -6.44 -6.63 -7.10
C ALA A 36 -5.03 -6.15 -6.83
N PHE A 37 -4.78 -5.58 -5.65
CA PHE A 37 -3.45 -5.10 -5.28
C PHE A 37 -3.06 -5.58 -3.88
N PRO A 38 -1.98 -6.40 -3.74
CA PRO A 38 -1.56 -6.92 -2.44
C PRO A 38 -1.04 -5.80 -1.55
N TYR A 39 -1.45 -5.85 -0.28
CA TYR A 39 -0.99 -4.90 0.72
C TYR A 39 0.38 -5.27 1.28
N LEU A 40 1.10 -4.31 1.86
CA LEU A 40 2.30 -4.60 2.66
C LEU A 40 1.97 -4.48 4.14
N PHE A 41 2.52 -5.39 4.94
CA PHE A 41 2.41 -5.33 6.40
C PHE A 41 3.78 -5.44 7.06
N PHE A 42 4.29 -4.31 7.55
CA PHE A 42 5.49 -4.28 8.40
C PHE A 42 5.10 -4.68 9.82
N PHE A 43 5.36 -5.91 10.17
CA PHE A 43 5.01 -6.50 11.44
C PHE A 43 6.22 -6.70 12.35
N GLY A 44 6.12 -6.30 13.63
CA GLY A 44 7.20 -6.49 14.60
C GLY A 44 7.03 -5.68 15.87
N LYS A 45 7.87 -5.97 16.87
CA LYS A 45 7.87 -5.30 18.18
C LYS A 45 8.23 -3.80 18.07
N LYS A 46 8.21 -3.09 19.18
CA LYS A 46 8.72 -1.70 19.25
C LYS A 46 10.17 -1.62 18.80
N GLN A 47 10.56 -0.48 18.22
CA GLN A 47 11.95 -0.19 17.82
C GLN A 47 12.51 -1.15 16.75
N THR A 48 11.66 -1.66 15.85
CA THR A 48 12.07 -2.51 14.72
C THR A 48 12.02 -1.81 13.38
N ALA A 49 12.08 -0.47 13.36
CA ALA A 49 12.11 0.36 12.15
C ALA A 49 10.88 0.25 11.21
N LYS A 50 9.72 -0.23 11.68
CA LYS A 50 8.47 -0.31 10.89
C LYS A 50 8.05 1.04 10.30
N SER A 51 7.99 2.09 11.13
CA SER A 51 7.63 3.45 10.70
C SER A 51 8.61 3.99 9.67
N ARG A 52 9.91 3.63 9.75
CA ARG A 52 10.93 3.96 8.75
C ARG A 52 10.61 3.30 7.40
N GLY A 53 10.13 2.06 7.40
CA GLY A 53 9.63 1.39 6.21
C GLY A 53 8.52 2.22 5.54
N LEU A 54 7.51 2.64 6.31
CA LEU A 54 6.44 3.50 5.79
C LEU A 54 6.95 4.87 5.31
N GLU A 55 7.95 5.46 5.97
CA GLU A 55 8.55 6.73 5.53
C GLU A 55 9.22 6.61 4.16
N ILE A 56 9.91 5.50 3.89
CA ILE A 56 10.49 5.23 2.58
C ILE A 56 9.39 5.03 1.54
N LEU A 57 8.31 4.30 1.87
CA LEU A 57 7.15 4.15 0.98
C LEU A 57 6.48 5.50 0.70
N GLU A 58 6.33 6.38 1.69
CA GLU A 58 5.77 7.73 1.53
C GLU A 58 6.57 8.57 0.54
N ARG A 59 7.89 8.34 0.44
CA ARG A 59 8.76 9.06 -0.50
C ARG A 59 8.73 8.50 -1.92
N LEU A 60 8.48 7.18 -2.07
CA LEU A 60 8.67 6.49 -3.34
C LEU A 60 7.41 5.90 -3.96
N ALA A 61 6.40 5.50 -3.16
CA ALA A 61 5.16 4.97 -3.71
C ALA A 61 4.31 6.08 -4.36
N LEU A 62 3.48 5.71 -5.34
CA LEU A 62 2.66 6.65 -6.09
C LEU A 62 1.73 7.44 -5.15
N ASN A 63 1.85 8.77 -5.17
CA ASN A 63 0.99 9.70 -4.41
C ASN A 63 0.73 9.22 -2.98
N ALA A 64 1.75 8.72 -2.31
CA ALA A 64 1.61 8.11 -1.00
C ALA A 64 1.30 9.13 0.09
N VAL A 65 0.38 8.77 0.99
CA VAL A 65 0.08 9.52 2.22
C VAL A 65 0.17 8.60 3.42
N LYS A 66 0.83 9.08 4.48
CA LYS A 66 0.96 8.35 5.75
C LYS A 66 0.05 8.97 6.81
N VAL A 67 -0.75 8.11 7.46
CA VAL A 67 -1.66 8.48 8.55
C VAL A 67 -1.44 7.58 9.77
N LYS A 68 -1.89 8.03 10.95
CA LYS A 68 -1.82 7.23 12.19
C LYS A 68 -3.14 6.61 12.61
N GLY A 69 -4.18 6.91 11.92
CA GLY A 69 -5.54 6.45 12.21
C GLY A 69 -6.51 7.30 11.44
N THR A 70 -7.65 6.75 11.10
CA THR A 70 -8.62 7.46 10.28
C THR A 70 -10.02 6.89 10.48
N SER A 71 -11.05 7.72 10.30
CA SER A 71 -12.42 7.26 10.17
C SER A 71 -12.66 6.71 8.77
N VAL A 72 -13.73 5.91 8.60
CA VAL A 72 -14.14 5.41 7.28
C VAL A 72 -14.32 6.55 6.27
N ALA A 73 -14.95 7.64 6.68
CA ALA A 73 -15.18 8.80 5.82
C ALA A 73 -13.85 9.37 5.33
N SER A 74 -12.95 9.73 6.27
CA SER A 74 -11.65 10.30 5.95
C SER A 74 -10.78 9.35 5.14
N PHE A 75 -10.83 8.04 5.42
CA PHE A 75 -10.13 7.03 4.64
C PHE A 75 -10.55 7.04 3.18
N VAL A 76 -11.87 6.91 2.92
CA VAL A 76 -12.38 6.82 1.55
C VAL A 76 -12.17 8.11 0.79
N ASP A 77 -12.43 9.27 1.41
CA ASP A 77 -12.24 10.59 0.80
C ASP A 77 -10.75 10.84 0.46
N THR A 78 -9.83 10.42 1.37
CA THR A 78 -8.39 10.55 1.14
C THR A 78 -7.94 9.67 -0.02
N VAL A 79 -8.36 8.41 -0.05
CA VAL A 79 -7.96 7.47 -1.11
C VAL A 79 -8.51 7.90 -2.46
N ASP A 80 -9.77 8.31 -2.54
CA ASP A 80 -10.39 8.77 -3.78
C ASP A 80 -9.72 10.03 -4.33
N GLY A 81 -9.38 10.98 -3.44
CA GLY A 81 -8.70 12.22 -3.81
C GLY A 81 -7.26 12.02 -4.29
N LEU A 82 -6.48 11.22 -3.56
CA LEU A 82 -5.05 11.00 -3.86
C LEU A 82 -4.82 10.06 -5.03
N ARG A 83 -5.68 9.06 -5.17
CA ARG A 83 -5.53 7.99 -6.19
C ARG A 83 -4.13 7.34 -6.16
N GLY A 84 -3.61 7.14 -4.96
CA GLY A 84 -2.27 6.66 -4.67
C GLY A 84 -2.22 5.70 -3.49
N ALA A 85 -1.04 5.52 -2.92
CA ALA A 85 -0.81 4.59 -1.81
C ALA A 85 -1.26 5.18 -0.46
N PHE A 86 -2.03 4.41 0.30
CA PHE A 86 -2.48 4.76 1.65
C PHE A 86 -1.68 3.97 2.70
N LEU A 87 -0.95 4.69 3.56
CA LEU A 87 -0.02 4.11 4.52
C LEU A 87 -0.52 4.37 5.94
N THR A 88 -0.73 3.31 6.73
CA THR A 88 -1.21 3.42 8.11
C THR A 88 -0.11 3.06 9.09
N ASP A 89 0.38 4.04 9.84
CA ASP A 89 1.26 3.82 10.98
C ASP A 89 0.42 3.55 12.24
N GLN A 90 0.92 2.68 13.13
CA GLN A 90 0.20 2.24 14.32
C GLN A 90 -1.17 1.62 13.99
N ALA A 91 -1.19 0.69 13.03
CA ALA A 91 -2.41 0.06 12.53
C ALA A 91 -3.03 -0.98 13.50
N GLU A 92 -2.70 -0.94 14.80
CA GLU A 92 -3.20 -1.86 15.82
C GLU A 92 -4.73 -1.85 15.92
N SER A 93 -5.35 -0.71 15.65
CA SER A 93 -6.81 -0.55 15.65
C SER A 93 -7.51 -1.39 14.56
N LEU A 94 -6.80 -1.75 13.50
CA LEU A 94 -7.34 -2.62 12.43
C LEU A 94 -7.34 -4.11 12.83
N GLY A 95 -6.80 -4.46 13.98
CA GLY A 95 -6.94 -5.78 14.59
C GLY A 95 -7.97 -5.82 15.72
N ASP A 96 -8.67 -4.73 16.00
CA ASP A 96 -9.59 -4.61 17.11
C ASP A 96 -11.03 -4.97 16.67
N ILE A 97 -11.66 -5.94 17.33
CA ILE A 97 -13.03 -6.42 17.04
C ILE A 97 -14.07 -5.28 17.03
N LYS A 98 -13.78 -4.17 17.72
CA LYS A 98 -14.66 -3.00 17.77
C LYS A 98 -14.67 -2.15 16.49
N ASN A 99 -13.71 -2.34 15.60
CA ASN A 99 -13.50 -1.52 14.40
C ASN A 99 -13.88 -2.23 13.10
N THR A 100 -14.88 -3.11 13.14
CA THR A 100 -15.29 -3.96 12.01
C THR A 100 -15.61 -3.17 10.74
N GLU A 101 -16.22 -1.99 10.86
CA GLU A 101 -16.58 -1.18 9.70
C GLU A 101 -15.34 -0.71 8.92
N ILE A 102 -14.37 -0.08 9.59
CA ILE A 102 -13.15 0.41 8.91
C ILE A 102 -12.31 -0.74 8.39
N VAL A 103 -12.24 -1.86 9.12
CA VAL A 103 -11.54 -3.09 8.69
C VAL A 103 -12.18 -3.63 7.42
N GLY A 104 -13.52 -3.71 7.37
CA GLY A 104 -14.27 -4.13 6.19
C GLY A 104 -13.96 -3.26 4.97
N TYR A 105 -13.97 -1.92 5.12
CA TYR A 105 -13.60 -1.02 4.02
C TYR A 105 -12.15 -1.23 3.55
N HIS A 106 -11.21 -1.45 4.46
CA HIS A 106 -9.83 -1.77 4.08
C HIS A 106 -9.73 -3.11 3.34
N ALA A 107 -10.44 -4.14 3.81
CA ALA A 107 -10.46 -5.45 3.18
C ALA A 107 -11.13 -5.41 1.79
N ASP A 108 -12.29 -4.77 1.67
CA ASP A 108 -13.04 -4.69 0.41
C ASP A 108 -12.31 -3.88 -0.67
N SER A 109 -11.55 -2.86 -0.26
CA SER A 109 -10.77 -2.02 -1.19
C SER A 109 -9.53 -2.70 -1.78
N TYR A 110 -9.37 -4.00 -1.54
CA TYR A 110 -8.33 -4.83 -2.16
C TYR A 110 -8.54 -5.02 -3.67
N THR A 111 -9.79 -5.03 -4.13
CA THR A 111 -10.16 -5.21 -5.53
C THR A 111 -10.80 -3.98 -6.12
N VAL A 112 -10.68 -3.83 -7.44
CA VAL A 112 -11.35 -2.76 -8.19
C VAL A 112 -12.87 -2.88 -8.01
N GLY A 113 -13.49 -1.77 -7.61
CA GLY A 113 -14.94 -1.71 -7.36
C GLY A 113 -15.39 -2.19 -5.98
N GLY A 114 -14.49 -2.78 -5.18
CA GLY A 114 -14.74 -3.06 -3.78
C GLY A 114 -14.61 -1.81 -2.90
N GLY A 115 -15.20 -1.83 -1.69
CA GLY A 115 -15.10 -0.74 -0.72
C GLY A 115 -15.66 0.62 -1.19
N LYS A 116 -16.59 0.65 -2.14
CA LYS A 116 -17.22 1.88 -2.61
C LYS A 116 -18.11 2.49 -1.54
N ARG A 117 -17.92 3.77 -1.27
CA ARG A 117 -18.81 4.56 -0.43
C ARG A 117 -19.72 5.43 -1.28
N ARG A 118 -21.02 5.38 -1.01
CA ARG A 118 -22.03 6.25 -1.64
C ARG A 118 -22.62 7.18 -0.62
N ILE A 119 -22.62 8.46 -0.92
CA ILE A 119 -23.31 9.47 -0.11
C ILE A 119 -24.30 10.26 -0.96
N VAL A 120 -25.39 10.66 -0.37
CA VAL A 120 -26.36 11.55 -1.00
C VAL A 120 -26.11 12.96 -0.50
N GLN A 121 -25.83 13.86 -1.42
CA GLN A 121 -25.70 15.31 -1.13
C GLN A 121 -26.76 16.09 -1.87
N ILE A 122 -27.20 17.20 -1.28
CA ILE A 122 -28.03 18.19 -1.95
C ILE A 122 -27.11 19.23 -2.56
N VAL A 123 -27.03 19.27 -3.89
CA VAL A 123 -26.23 20.23 -4.65
C VAL A 123 -27.20 21.04 -5.51
N ASN A 124 -27.24 22.35 -5.29
CA ASN A 124 -28.16 23.26 -5.99
C ASN A 124 -29.65 22.82 -5.92
N GLY A 125 -30.09 22.38 -4.74
CA GLY A 125 -31.46 21.92 -4.52
C GLY A 125 -31.82 20.53 -5.06
N ALA A 126 -30.94 19.87 -5.78
CA ALA A 126 -31.13 18.52 -6.32
C ALA A 126 -30.34 17.47 -5.53
N ARG A 127 -30.94 16.30 -5.32
CA ARG A 127 -30.25 15.15 -4.73
C ARG A 127 -29.24 14.58 -5.73
N LYS A 128 -27.95 14.54 -5.35
CA LYS A 128 -26.89 13.88 -6.11
C LYS A 128 -26.30 12.74 -5.28
N VAL A 129 -26.10 11.58 -5.92
CA VAL A 129 -25.36 10.45 -5.35
C VAL A 129 -23.90 10.59 -5.77
N LEU A 130 -23.02 10.81 -4.80
CA LEU A 130 -21.58 10.78 -5.01
C LEU A 130 -21.06 9.39 -4.66
N THR A 131 -20.21 8.83 -5.50
CA THR A 131 -19.57 7.54 -5.28
C THR A 131 -18.08 7.76 -5.18
N PHE A 132 -17.50 7.30 -4.09
CA PHE A 132 -16.07 7.36 -3.79
C PHE A 132 -15.45 5.98 -3.95
N GLU A 133 -14.27 5.93 -4.54
CA GLU A 133 -13.49 4.72 -4.76
C GLU A 133 -12.41 4.58 -3.68
N SER A 134 -12.32 3.41 -3.05
CA SER A 134 -11.27 3.14 -2.04
C SER A 134 -10.22 2.13 -2.48
N TYR A 135 -10.31 1.61 -3.71
CA TYR A 135 -9.27 0.75 -4.28
C TYR A 135 -7.95 1.51 -4.40
N SER A 136 -6.92 1.02 -3.73
CA SER A 136 -5.57 1.60 -3.75
C SER A 136 -4.53 0.65 -3.16
N PRO A 137 -3.24 0.81 -3.48
CA PRO A 137 -2.16 0.21 -2.73
C PRO A 137 -2.21 0.64 -1.26
N LYS A 138 -2.03 -0.31 -0.32
CA LYS A 138 -2.00 -0.01 1.11
C LYS A 138 -0.81 -0.64 1.78
N ALA A 139 -0.26 0.04 2.78
CA ALA A 139 0.75 -0.54 3.65
C ALA A 139 0.47 -0.19 5.11
N TYR A 140 0.76 -1.15 5.98
CA TYR A 140 0.48 -1.09 7.41
C TYR A 140 1.76 -1.29 8.21
N ALA A 141 1.84 -0.64 9.37
CA ALA A 141 2.85 -0.91 10.37
C ALA A 141 2.17 -1.10 11.72
N ALA A 142 2.33 -2.27 12.34
CA ALA A 142 1.77 -2.56 13.64
C ALA A 142 2.64 -3.52 14.47
N GLN A 143 2.38 -3.55 15.77
CA GLN A 143 3.01 -4.48 16.73
C GLN A 143 2.13 -5.70 16.99
N LYS A 144 0.82 -5.56 16.76
CA LYS A 144 -0.17 -6.62 16.87
C LYS A 144 -0.59 -7.08 15.47
N GLU A 145 -1.13 -8.26 15.40
CA GLU A 145 -1.73 -8.78 14.18
C GLU A 145 -2.90 -7.90 13.73
N LEU A 146 -3.08 -7.81 12.43
CA LEU A 146 -4.28 -7.26 11.82
C LEU A 146 -5.43 -8.27 11.92
N ASP A 147 -6.63 -7.83 11.62
CA ASP A 147 -7.76 -8.73 11.38
C ASP A 147 -7.38 -9.81 10.35
N GLU A 148 -7.89 -11.03 10.50
CA GLU A 148 -7.51 -12.18 9.69
C GLU A 148 -7.79 -11.94 8.20
N ASP A 149 -8.97 -11.41 7.88
CA ASP A 149 -9.35 -11.12 6.49
C ASP A 149 -8.46 -10.07 5.84
N LEU A 150 -8.04 -9.07 6.61
CA LEU A 150 -7.12 -8.02 6.13
C LEU A 150 -5.69 -8.56 6.00
N ARG A 151 -5.27 -9.38 6.96
CA ARG A 151 -3.94 -9.99 6.98
C ARG A 151 -3.70 -10.93 5.80
N ASP A 152 -4.71 -11.70 5.41
CA ASP A 152 -4.65 -12.62 4.25
C ASP A 152 -4.40 -11.89 2.92
N ARG A 153 -4.67 -10.59 2.87
CA ARG A 153 -4.41 -9.72 1.71
C ARG A 153 -3.04 -9.05 1.75
N CYS A 154 -2.23 -9.35 2.79
CA CYS A 154 -0.95 -8.69 3.02
C CYS A 154 0.26 -9.57 2.70
N ILE A 155 1.26 -8.96 2.08
CA ILE A 155 2.63 -9.46 2.07
C ILE A 155 3.26 -9.05 3.41
N ILE A 156 3.57 -10.01 4.27
CA ILE A 156 4.09 -9.75 5.60
C ILE A 156 5.61 -9.60 5.55
N ILE A 157 6.08 -8.43 5.96
CA ILE A 157 7.50 -8.12 6.16
C ILE A 157 7.77 -8.13 7.67
N SER A 158 8.28 -9.26 8.14
CA SER A 158 8.66 -9.40 9.55
C SER A 158 9.86 -8.53 9.88
N MET A 159 9.68 -7.65 10.87
CA MET A 159 10.69 -6.67 11.30
C MET A 159 11.22 -7.07 12.68
N ILE A 160 12.53 -7.28 12.80
CA ILE A 160 13.21 -7.59 14.03
C ILE A 160 14.15 -6.44 14.39
N ARG A 161 14.40 -6.25 15.66
CA ARG A 161 15.38 -5.25 16.10
C ARG A 161 16.77 -5.65 15.60
N THR A 162 17.47 -4.69 15.06
CA THR A 162 18.87 -4.82 14.63
C THR A 162 19.74 -3.79 15.31
N ASP A 163 20.98 -4.14 15.58
CA ASP A 163 21.99 -3.22 16.11
C ASP A 163 22.77 -2.53 14.95
N LYS A 164 22.44 -2.86 13.71
CA LYS A 164 23.01 -2.23 12.54
C LYS A 164 22.55 -0.78 12.42
N GLU A 165 23.50 0.13 12.49
CA GLU A 165 23.24 1.53 12.22
C GLU A 165 23.03 1.75 10.72
N VAL A 166 21.88 2.33 10.38
CA VAL A 166 21.56 2.75 9.01
C VAL A 166 21.11 4.21 9.03
N PRO A 167 21.53 5.02 8.04
CA PRO A 167 21.14 6.43 7.96
C PRO A 167 19.62 6.60 7.93
N TYR A 168 19.14 7.68 8.56
CA TYR A 168 17.74 8.04 8.48
C TYR A 168 17.37 8.48 7.05
N PRO A 169 16.22 8.05 6.49
CA PRO A 169 15.78 8.44 5.15
C PRO A 169 15.26 9.88 5.13
N ALA A 170 16.15 10.85 5.23
CA ALA A 170 15.78 12.26 5.32
C ALA A 170 15.05 12.75 4.05
N SER A 171 14.04 13.61 4.23
CA SER A 171 13.17 14.07 3.14
C SER A 171 13.88 14.94 2.10
N HIS A 172 14.93 15.65 2.49
CA HIS A 172 15.68 16.56 1.63
C HIS A 172 16.66 15.87 0.67
N LEU A 173 16.86 14.56 0.77
CA LEU A 173 17.77 13.84 -0.12
C LEU A 173 17.24 13.86 -1.57
N LEU A 174 18.09 14.29 -2.51
CA LEU A 174 17.75 14.41 -3.94
C LEU A 174 17.34 13.09 -4.58
N ILE A 175 17.88 11.99 -4.09
CA ILE A 175 17.61 10.64 -4.62
C ILE A 175 16.12 10.30 -4.68
N TRP A 176 15.30 10.81 -3.75
CA TRP A 176 13.86 10.54 -3.76
C TRP A 176 13.18 11.14 -4.99
N GLY A 177 13.56 12.37 -5.35
CA GLY A 177 13.05 13.05 -6.56
C GLY A 177 13.48 12.32 -7.83
N GLU A 178 14.76 11.93 -7.92
CA GLU A 178 15.26 11.18 -9.06
C GLU A 178 14.54 9.84 -9.25
N LEU A 179 14.39 9.07 -8.17
CA LEU A 179 13.71 7.77 -8.23
C LEU A 179 12.23 7.92 -8.60
N ARG A 180 11.52 8.93 -8.08
CA ARG A 180 10.13 9.19 -8.49
C ARG A 180 10.05 9.54 -9.97
N ASN A 181 10.96 10.36 -10.47
CA ASN A 181 11.00 10.71 -11.90
C ASN A 181 11.22 9.47 -12.78
N ASP A 182 12.12 8.55 -12.36
CA ASP A 182 12.34 7.29 -13.05
C ASP A 182 11.08 6.41 -13.02
N LEU A 183 10.37 6.37 -11.90
CA LEU A 183 9.12 5.60 -11.75
C LEU A 183 7.98 6.18 -12.58
N TYR A 184 7.82 7.51 -12.63
CA TYR A 184 6.85 8.15 -13.53
C TYR A 184 7.20 7.90 -15.00
N ARG A 185 8.48 7.97 -15.37
CA ARG A 185 8.90 7.63 -16.73
C ARG A 185 8.55 6.18 -17.07
N LEU A 186 8.81 5.26 -16.15
CA LEU A 186 8.46 3.85 -16.32
C LEU A 186 6.95 3.67 -16.51
N LEU A 187 6.12 4.30 -15.67
CA LEU A 187 4.66 4.30 -15.83
C LEU A 187 4.26 4.77 -17.21
N LEU A 188 4.71 5.96 -17.64
CA LEU A 188 4.30 6.57 -18.90
C LEU A 188 4.73 5.77 -20.13
N THR A 189 5.81 5.02 -20.05
CA THR A 189 6.34 4.24 -21.18
C THR A 189 5.88 2.79 -21.20
N GLN A 190 5.48 2.21 -20.06
CA GLN A 190 5.26 0.76 -19.93
C GLN A 190 3.83 0.36 -19.55
N TRP A 191 2.94 1.28 -19.23
CA TRP A 191 1.60 0.94 -18.72
C TRP A 191 0.78 0.07 -19.68
N GLN A 192 0.88 0.31 -21.01
CA GLN A 192 0.17 -0.48 -22.02
C GLN A 192 0.68 -1.91 -22.07
N GLU A 193 2.00 -2.09 -21.95
CA GLU A 193 2.61 -3.43 -21.95
C GLU A 193 2.24 -4.20 -20.67
N VAL A 194 2.27 -3.52 -19.51
CA VAL A 194 1.82 -4.12 -18.25
C VAL A 194 0.35 -4.56 -18.36
N GLN A 195 -0.52 -3.71 -18.88
CA GLN A 195 -1.94 -4.03 -19.06
C GLN A 195 -2.16 -5.23 -20.01
N LYS A 196 -1.34 -5.35 -21.04
CA LYS A 196 -1.40 -6.45 -22.02
C LYS A 196 -0.93 -7.78 -21.41
N ILE A 197 0.13 -7.75 -20.60
CA ILE A 197 0.72 -8.97 -19.99
C ILE A 197 -0.10 -9.45 -18.79
N TYR A 198 -0.76 -8.54 -18.07
CA TYR A 198 -1.47 -8.84 -16.83
C TYR A 198 -2.46 -10.02 -16.91
N PRO A 199 -3.30 -10.18 -17.94
CA PRO A 199 -4.23 -11.30 -18.04
C PRO A 199 -3.54 -12.67 -18.04
N ASP A 200 -2.28 -12.72 -18.45
CA ASP A 200 -1.47 -13.95 -18.53
C ASP A 200 -0.69 -14.25 -17.25
N THR A 201 -0.58 -13.26 -16.35
CA THR A 201 0.08 -13.45 -15.06
C THR A 201 -0.71 -14.45 -14.21
N GLY A 202 0.00 -15.32 -13.48
CA GLY A 202 -0.61 -16.34 -12.63
C GLY A 202 -1.11 -17.60 -13.37
N LYS A 203 -0.88 -17.75 -14.68
CA LYS A 203 -1.07 -19.04 -15.35
C LYS A 203 -0.17 -20.08 -14.66
N GLY A 204 -0.78 -21.19 -14.19
CA GLY A 204 -0.07 -22.23 -13.42
C GLY A 204 -0.13 -22.08 -11.90
N MET A 205 -0.61 -20.97 -11.36
CA MET A 205 -0.89 -20.84 -9.93
C MET A 205 -2.20 -21.53 -9.55
N SER A 206 -2.31 -22.00 -8.30
CA SER A 206 -3.58 -22.51 -7.78
C SER A 206 -4.66 -21.42 -7.86
N MET A 207 -5.94 -21.84 -8.00
CA MET A 207 -7.06 -20.89 -8.14
C MET A 207 -7.09 -19.87 -6.98
N ARG A 208 -6.91 -20.31 -5.73
CA ARG A 208 -6.90 -19.46 -4.54
C ARG A 208 -5.75 -18.45 -4.55
N ILE A 209 -4.53 -18.87 -4.93
CA ILE A 209 -3.39 -17.94 -5.06
C ILE A 209 -3.64 -16.95 -6.19
N ARG A 210 -4.22 -17.39 -7.29
CA ARG A 210 -4.56 -16.52 -8.43
C ARG A 210 -5.59 -15.46 -8.05
N GLU A 211 -6.59 -15.80 -7.25
CA GLU A 211 -7.63 -14.86 -6.80
C GLU A 211 -7.10 -13.84 -5.79
N LEU A 212 -6.26 -14.28 -4.84
CA LEU A 212 -5.71 -13.42 -3.78
C LEU A 212 -4.49 -12.59 -4.20
N TRP A 213 -3.69 -13.12 -5.13
CA TRP A 213 -2.36 -12.58 -5.44
C TRP A 213 -2.17 -12.26 -6.93
N ARG A 214 -3.22 -12.26 -7.68
CA ARG A 214 -3.17 -11.81 -9.06
C ARG A 214 -3.03 -10.29 -9.06
N PRO A 215 -1.81 -9.76 -9.32
CA PRO A 215 -1.61 -8.32 -9.39
C PRO A 215 -2.39 -7.73 -10.55
#